data_54808dccee852343a105cef6221f7fc5
#
_entry.id   54808dccee852343a105cef6221f7fc5
#
_cell.length_a   1.000
_cell.length_b   1.000
_cell.length_c   1.000
_cell.angle_alpha   90.00
_cell.angle_beta   90.00
_cell.angle_gamma   90.00
#
_symmetry.space_group_name_H-M   'P 1'
#
loop_
_entity.id
_entity.type
_entity.pdbx_description
1 polymer ?
#
loop_
_entity_poly.entity_id
_entity_poly.type
_entity_poly.pdbx_seq_one_letter_code
_entity_poly.pdbx_strand_id
1 'polypeptide(L)'
;MIVTTLDGLKDHCVPSAPAALLKAGVLALGLVAFPPVTGALGGTPSSSFNGVIGIKKAFPTLADQLRDTLGSGLRVCTWSTLPQGSGMGTSSILAGAMLFAMAQAIGKPYADDASLMHGVLVLEQLLTTGGGWQDQVGGVMAGIKITSSEASLPLRVVPATVEAAPATIDALSKRIVLVYTGRTRLARNLLQTVIRRWYERLPEIMVTTAALKTNAFAVADAVRAGDVAAVGACVTKYWAHKKAMAEGCEPAFCAKILAACEPLLHGASMAGAGGGGFMFLITKEPNMIPALRELLSKSGIPEASDLTYHTGIIDTEGLKVTVKAAS
;
A
#
# COMPACT_ATOMS: atom_id res chain seq x y z
N MET A 1 0.58 -23.98 -4.43
CA MET A 1 0.16 -24.05 -5.85
C MET A 1 1.41 -24.28 -6.70
N ILE A 2 1.34 -25.10 -7.75
CA ILE A 2 2.42 -25.32 -8.73
C ILE A 2 1.90 -24.82 -10.08
N VAL A 3 2.68 -23.99 -10.77
CA VAL A 3 2.41 -23.51 -12.12
C VAL A 3 3.48 -24.09 -13.05
N THR A 4 3.06 -24.83 -14.07
CA THR A 4 3.96 -25.55 -14.97
C THR A 4 3.89 -25.07 -16.42
N THR A 5 2.92 -24.22 -16.74
CA THR A 5 2.68 -23.71 -18.10
C THR A 5 2.52 -22.19 -18.11
N LEU A 6 2.77 -21.58 -19.26
CA LEU A 6 2.48 -20.14 -19.45
C LEU A 6 1.00 -19.83 -19.27
N ASP A 7 0.11 -20.73 -19.69
CA ASP A 7 -1.34 -20.57 -19.51
C ASP A 7 -1.73 -20.46 -18.03
N GLY A 8 -1.03 -21.15 -17.15
CA GLY A 8 -1.21 -21.06 -15.70
C GLY A 8 -0.87 -19.69 -15.09
N LEU A 9 -0.26 -18.79 -15.86
CA LEU A 9 0.04 -17.41 -15.46
C LEU A 9 -0.95 -16.38 -16.02
N LYS A 10 -1.85 -16.75 -16.94
CA LYS A 10 -2.75 -15.81 -17.65
C LYS A 10 -3.75 -15.09 -16.74
N ASP A 11 -4.11 -15.69 -15.62
CA ASP A 11 -5.03 -15.12 -14.63
C ASP A 11 -4.33 -14.15 -13.64
N HIS A 12 -3.07 -13.79 -13.88
CA HIS A 12 -2.34 -12.80 -13.09
C HIS A 12 -3.06 -11.45 -12.97
N CYS A 13 -3.85 -11.08 -13.98
CA CYS A 13 -4.64 -9.85 -14.01
C CYS A 13 -5.99 -9.95 -13.27
N VAL A 14 -6.30 -11.08 -12.68
CA VAL A 14 -7.50 -11.29 -11.86
C VAL A 14 -7.12 -11.26 -10.39
N PRO A 15 -7.39 -10.18 -9.64
CA PRO A 15 -6.90 -10.02 -8.26
C PRO A 15 -7.35 -11.11 -7.28
N SER A 16 -8.50 -11.76 -7.56
CA SER A 16 -9.04 -12.87 -6.77
C SER A 16 -8.48 -14.25 -7.18
N ALA A 17 -7.71 -14.33 -8.26
CA ALA A 17 -7.14 -15.60 -8.70
C ALA A 17 -6.05 -16.08 -7.71
N PRO A 18 -5.90 -17.39 -7.50
CA PRO A 18 -4.89 -17.92 -6.61
C PRO A 18 -3.48 -17.47 -7.01
N ALA A 19 -2.76 -16.87 -6.07
CA ALA A 19 -1.40 -16.35 -6.24
C ALA A 19 -1.24 -15.32 -7.38
N ALA A 20 -2.28 -14.55 -7.70
CA ALA A 20 -2.24 -13.51 -8.75
C ALA A 20 -1.05 -12.56 -8.56
N LEU A 21 -0.79 -12.09 -7.32
CA LEU A 21 0.35 -11.24 -6.97
C LEU A 21 1.70 -11.88 -7.37
N LEU A 22 1.88 -13.16 -7.07
CA LEU A 22 3.13 -13.88 -7.38
C LEU A 22 3.29 -14.06 -8.90
N LYS A 23 2.22 -14.38 -9.61
CA LYS A 23 2.19 -14.49 -11.07
C LYS A 23 2.53 -13.16 -11.74
N ALA A 24 1.90 -12.08 -11.28
CA ALA A 24 2.19 -10.73 -11.75
C ALA A 24 3.65 -10.32 -11.47
N GLY A 25 4.21 -10.70 -10.33
CA GLY A 25 5.61 -10.42 -9.98
C GLY A 25 6.62 -11.09 -10.90
N VAL A 26 6.39 -12.35 -11.27
CA VAL A 26 7.23 -13.08 -12.24
C VAL A 26 7.24 -12.38 -13.60
N LEU A 27 6.08 -11.85 -14.03
CA LEU A 27 5.94 -11.08 -15.27
C LEU A 27 6.57 -9.69 -15.15
N ALA A 28 6.34 -8.98 -14.05
CA ALA A 28 6.88 -7.65 -13.81
C ALA A 28 8.42 -7.63 -13.79
N LEU A 29 9.04 -8.69 -13.28
CA LEU A 29 10.49 -8.86 -13.30
C LEU A 29 11.04 -9.32 -14.67
N GLY A 30 10.16 -9.60 -15.62
CA GLY A 30 10.56 -10.10 -16.94
C GLY A 30 11.21 -11.49 -16.89
N LEU A 31 10.94 -12.29 -15.87
CA LEU A 31 11.41 -13.68 -15.80
C LEU A 31 10.72 -14.57 -16.82
N VAL A 32 9.50 -14.18 -17.19
CA VAL A 32 8.64 -14.88 -18.13
C VAL A 32 7.90 -13.86 -19.01
N ALA A 33 7.71 -14.19 -20.27
CA ALA A 33 6.89 -13.44 -21.22
C ALA A 33 5.92 -14.36 -21.95
N PHE A 34 4.76 -13.84 -22.30
CA PHE A 34 3.85 -14.52 -23.21
C PHE A 34 4.35 -14.36 -24.65
N PRO A 35 4.23 -15.40 -25.51
CA PRO A 35 4.52 -15.26 -26.91
C PRO A 35 3.59 -14.19 -27.53
N PRO A 36 4.05 -13.45 -28.55
CA PRO A 36 3.22 -12.49 -29.25
C PRO A 36 2.01 -13.21 -29.85
N VAL A 37 0.83 -12.60 -29.71
CA VAL A 37 -0.41 -13.13 -30.32
C VAL A 37 -0.28 -12.94 -31.83
N THR A 38 -0.04 -14.02 -32.55
CA THR A 38 -0.03 -14.03 -34.01
C THR A 38 -1.48 -13.89 -34.49
N GLY A 39 -1.82 -12.75 -35.08
CA GLY A 39 -3.14 -12.55 -35.70
C GLY A 39 -3.92 -11.28 -35.33
N ALA A 40 -3.43 -10.40 -34.50
CA ALA A 40 -4.03 -9.09 -34.29
C ALA A 40 -3.53 -8.12 -35.37
N LEU A 41 -4.44 -7.66 -36.21
CA LEU A 41 -4.37 -6.53 -37.14
C LEU A 41 -3.08 -5.68 -37.03
N GLY A 42 -2.12 -5.89 -37.92
CA GLY A 42 -1.10 -4.95 -38.46
C GLY A 42 -0.35 -4.00 -37.52
N GLY A 43 -0.46 -4.14 -36.21
CA GLY A 43 0.33 -3.38 -35.25
C GLY A 43 1.62 -4.12 -34.96
N THR A 44 2.77 -3.49 -35.18
CA THR A 44 4.03 -3.92 -34.59
C THR A 44 3.79 -4.25 -33.12
N PRO A 45 4.27 -5.40 -32.59
CA PRO A 45 4.17 -5.69 -31.16
C PRO A 45 4.70 -4.46 -30.42
N SER A 46 3.85 -3.79 -29.66
CA SER A 46 4.33 -2.65 -28.90
C SER A 46 5.37 -3.22 -27.94
N SER A 47 6.61 -2.89 -28.18
CA SER A 47 7.79 -3.23 -27.36
C SER A 47 7.74 -2.61 -25.96
N SER A 48 6.61 -2.04 -25.59
CA SER A 48 6.41 -1.23 -24.38
C SER A 48 6.11 -2.03 -23.10
N PHE A 49 6.07 -3.35 -23.16
CA PHE A 49 6.00 -4.18 -21.96
C PHE A 49 7.26 -5.05 -21.82
N ASN A 50 8.40 -4.43 -21.97
CA ASN A 50 9.61 -4.99 -21.39
C ASN A 50 9.51 -4.74 -19.89
N GLY A 51 9.31 -5.81 -19.11
CA GLY A 51 9.44 -5.76 -17.66
C GLY A 51 10.72 -5.00 -17.30
N VAL A 52 10.82 -4.51 -16.08
CA VAL A 52 11.99 -3.75 -15.56
C VAL A 52 13.32 -4.45 -15.89
N ILE A 53 13.26 -5.74 -16.18
CA ILE A 53 14.36 -6.59 -16.62
C ILE A 53 13.95 -7.25 -17.95
N GLY A 54 14.36 -6.68 -19.08
CA GLY A 54 13.96 -7.15 -20.41
C GLY A 54 14.35 -8.61 -20.68
N ILE A 55 13.41 -9.42 -21.15
CA ILE A 55 13.66 -10.75 -21.70
C ILE A 55 14.25 -10.59 -23.10
N LYS A 56 15.46 -11.09 -23.30
CA LYS A 56 16.14 -11.02 -24.60
C LYS A 56 15.63 -12.04 -25.61
N LYS A 57 14.93 -13.10 -25.17
CA LYS A 57 14.48 -14.18 -26.02
C LYS A 57 13.20 -14.84 -25.46
N ALA A 58 12.14 -14.93 -26.26
CA ALA A 58 10.95 -15.66 -25.90
C ALA A 58 11.11 -17.15 -26.19
N PHE A 59 11.10 -17.98 -25.16
CA PHE A 59 11.04 -19.43 -25.30
C PHE A 59 9.58 -19.91 -25.27
N PRO A 60 9.25 -21.03 -25.93
CA PRO A 60 7.86 -21.47 -26.05
C PRO A 60 7.24 -21.99 -24.74
N THR A 61 8.06 -22.45 -23.79
CA THR A 61 7.56 -23.01 -22.54
C THR A 61 8.01 -22.20 -21.31
N LEU A 62 7.21 -22.27 -20.24
CA LEU A 62 7.56 -21.68 -18.94
C LEU A 62 8.89 -22.25 -18.41
N ALA A 63 9.07 -23.56 -18.53
CA ALA A 63 10.26 -24.24 -18.03
C ALA A 63 11.54 -23.76 -18.74
N ASP A 64 11.49 -23.56 -20.07
CA ASP A 64 12.64 -23.10 -20.84
C ASP A 64 12.97 -21.63 -20.52
N GLN A 65 11.94 -20.79 -20.32
CA GLN A 65 12.14 -19.39 -19.93
C GLN A 65 12.80 -19.28 -18.54
N LEU A 66 12.32 -20.06 -17.55
CA LEU A 66 12.89 -20.06 -16.22
C LEU A 66 14.30 -20.67 -16.21
N ARG A 67 14.56 -21.71 -17.00
CA ARG A 67 15.90 -22.30 -17.14
C ARG A 67 16.90 -21.32 -17.75
N ASP A 68 16.50 -20.55 -18.79
CA ASP A 68 17.33 -19.53 -19.40
C ASP A 68 17.66 -18.39 -18.45
N THR A 69 16.69 -17.99 -17.62
CA THR A 69 16.82 -16.84 -16.72
C THR A 69 17.46 -17.18 -15.39
N LEU A 70 17.12 -18.35 -14.82
CA LEU A 70 17.46 -18.74 -13.45
C LEU A 70 18.34 -20.00 -13.39
N GLY A 71 18.49 -20.74 -14.48
CA GLY A 71 19.11 -22.07 -14.50
C GLY A 71 18.24 -23.16 -13.88
N SER A 72 17.09 -22.83 -13.30
CA SER A 72 16.24 -23.75 -12.55
C SER A 72 14.79 -23.28 -12.48
N GLY A 73 13.94 -24.04 -11.80
CA GLY A 73 12.61 -23.58 -11.40
C GLY A 73 12.67 -22.53 -10.28
N LEU A 74 11.55 -21.83 -10.07
CA LEU A 74 11.40 -20.82 -9.03
C LEU A 74 10.39 -21.26 -7.97
N ARG A 75 10.76 -21.19 -6.70
CA ARG A 75 9.84 -21.36 -5.57
C ARG A 75 9.75 -20.05 -4.80
N VAL A 76 8.54 -19.48 -4.71
CA VAL A 76 8.26 -18.26 -3.95
C VAL A 76 7.26 -18.58 -2.86
N CYS A 77 7.58 -18.21 -1.63
CA CYS A 77 6.69 -18.30 -0.50
C CYS A 77 6.50 -16.90 0.09
N THR A 78 5.25 -16.49 0.28
CA THR A 78 4.91 -15.21 0.89
C THR A 78 3.88 -15.43 1.99
N TRP A 79 3.96 -14.63 3.04
CA TRP A 79 2.96 -14.59 4.11
C TRP A 79 2.83 -13.18 4.66
N SER A 80 1.70 -12.90 5.29
CA SER A 80 1.46 -11.66 6.02
C SER A 80 0.74 -11.99 7.32
N THR A 81 1.09 -11.28 8.38
CA THR A 81 0.38 -11.34 9.66
C THR A 81 -0.84 -10.41 9.71
N LEU A 82 -0.96 -9.52 8.72
CA LEU A 82 -2.09 -8.61 8.62
C LEU A 82 -3.22 -9.22 7.80
N PRO A 83 -4.49 -9.00 8.17
CA PRO A 83 -5.63 -9.45 7.39
C PRO A 83 -5.65 -8.81 5.99
N GLN A 84 -6.08 -9.58 5.00
CA GLN A 84 -6.31 -9.04 3.67
C GLN A 84 -7.45 -7.99 3.70
N GLY A 85 -7.28 -6.87 2.99
CA GLY A 85 -8.26 -5.78 3.00
C GLY A 85 -8.24 -4.96 4.31
N SER A 86 -7.18 -5.05 5.08
CA SER A 86 -6.99 -4.30 6.34
C SER A 86 -6.85 -2.79 6.17
N GLY A 87 -6.59 -2.30 4.95
CA GLY A 87 -6.30 -0.89 4.68
C GLY A 87 -4.87 -0.44 5.00
N MET A 88 -3.99 -1.38 5.38
CA MET A 88 -2.60 -1.08 5.78
C MET A 88 -1.59 -1.21 4.63
N GLY A 89 -2.04 -1.12 3.37
CA GLY A 89 -1.14 -1.23 2.22
C GLY A 89 -0.49 -2.61 2.03
N THR A 90 -1.02 -3.66 2.67
CA THR A 90 -0.41 -5.00 2.75
C THR A 90 -0.07 -5.58 1.38
N SER A 91 -0.90 -5.33 0.36
CA SER A 91 -0.66 -5.82 -1.01
C SER A 91 0.61 -5.22 -1.59
N SER A 92 0.74 -3.90 -1.53
CA SER A 92 1.90 -3.15 -2.06
C SER A 92 3.18 -3.47 -1.29
N ILE A 93 3.09 -3.62 0.04
CA ILE A 93 4.23 -3.98 0.90
C ILE A 93 4.71 -5.40 0.55
N LEU A 94 3.79 -6.35 0.42
CA LEU A 94 4.12 -7.73 0.06
C LEU A 94 4.70 -7.81 -1.36
N ALA A 95 4.15 -7.03 -2.32
CA ALA A 95 4.70 -6.92 -3.66
C ALA A 95 6.13 -6.37 -3.65
N GLY A 96 6.38 -5.31 -2.88
CA GLY A 96 7.71 -4.72 -2.71
C GLY A 96 8.72 -5.71 -2.13
N ALA A 97 8.37 -6.40 -1.05
CA ALA A 97 9.21 -7.41 -0.42
C ALA A 97 9.54 -8.56 -1.40
N MET A 98 8.53 -9.04 -2.13
CA MET A 98 8.69 -10.10 -3.12
C MET A 98 9.58 -9.66 -4.27
N LEU A 99 9.31 -8.51 -4.91
CA LEU A 99 10.10 -8.01 -6.04
C LEU A 99 11.54 -7.77 -5.62
N PHE A 100 11.76 -7.18 -4.44
CA PHE A 100 13.10 -6.92 -3.92
C PHE A 100 13.87 -8.22 -3.70
N ALA A 101 13.28 -9.20 -3.03
CA ALA A 101 13.91 -10.49 -2.76
C ALA A 101 14.21 -11.26 -4.07
N MET A 102 13.26 -11.29 -5.00
CA MET A 102 13.44 -11.97 -6.28
C MET A 102 14.50 -11.29 -7.15
N ALA A 103 14.52 -9.95 -7.21
CA ALA A 103 15.52 -9.20 -7.97
C ALA A 103 16.95 -9.46 -7.44
N GLN A 104 17.11 -9.53 -6.11
CA GLN A 104 18.37 -9.93 -5.48
C GLN A 104 18.76 -11.37 -5.84
N ALA A 105 17.82 -12.30 -5.74
CA ALA A 105 18.08 -13.72 -6.02
C ALA A 105 18.51 -13.99 -7.48
N ILE A 106 18.03 -13.19 -8.43
CA ILE A 106 18.41 -13.31 -9.85
C ILE A 106 19.63 -12.45 -10.24
N GLY A 107 20.31 -11.83 -9.26
CA GLY A 107 21.49 -11.01 -9.51
C GLY A 107 21.21 -9.70 -10.26
N LYS A 108 19.96 -9.20 -10.22
CA LYS A 108 19.52 -7.97 -10.87
C LYS A 108 18.78 -7.06 -9.87
N PRO A 109 19.47 -6.58 -8.82
CA PRO A 109 18.84 -5.74 -7.80
C PRO A 109 18.30 -4.45 -8.41
N TYR A 110 17.26 -3.90 -7.80
CA TYR A 110 16.82 -2.55 -8.10
C TYR A 110 17.93 -1.54 -7.74
N ALA A 111 18.07 -0.52 -8.57
CA ALA A 111 19.12 0.48 -8.40
C ALA A 111 18.92 1.33 -7.14
N ASP A 112 17.66 1.60 -6.82
CA ASP A 112 17.23 2.44 -5.69
C ASP A 112 15.77 2.14 -5.30
N ASP A 113 15.31 2.74 -4.21
CA ASP A 113 13.94 2.62 -3.74
C ASP A 113 12.92 3.14 -4.77
N ALA A 114 13.24 4.19 -5.53
CA ALA A 114 12.34 4.74 -6.53
C ALA A 114 12.07 3.74 -7.65
N SER A 115 13.11 3.02 -8.10
CA SER A 115 12.98 1.94 -9.08
C SER A 115 12.14 0.78 -8.57
N LEU A 116 12.32 0.40 -7.30
CA LEU A 116 11.51 -0.64 -6.68
C LEU A 116 10.04 -0.20 -6.54
N MET A 117 9.78 1.01 -6.06
CA MET A 117 8.43 1.57 -5.98
C MET A 117 7.73 1.61 -7.33
N HIS A 118 8.45 1.99 -8.39
CA HIS A 118 7.92 1.93 -9.74
C HIS A 118 7.61 0.49 -10.18
N GLY A 119 8.49 -0.46 -9.86
CA GLY A 119 8.25 -1.89 -10.10
C GLY A 119 6.98 -2.40 -9.41
N VAL A 120 6.75 -2.00 -8.16
CA VAL A 120 5.51 -2.33 -7.42
C VAL A 120 4.28 -1.73 -8.09
N LEU A 121 4.36 -0.45 -8.51
CA LEU A 121 3.27 0.21 -9.23
C LEU A 121 2.93 -0.52 -10.53
N VAL A 122 3.93 -0.90 -11.32
CA VAL A 122 3.75 -1.70 -12.55
C VAL A 122 3.06 -3.03 -12.23
N LEU A 123 3.53 -3.73 -11.19
CA LEU A 123 2.92 -5.00 -10.76
C LEU A 123 1.44 -4.82 -10.39
N GLU A 124 1.10 -3.78 -9.65
CA GLU A 124 -0.28 -3.49 -9.26
C GLU A 124 -1.16 -3.11 -10.45
N GLN A 125 -0.62 -2.43 -11.47
CA GLN A 125 -1.34 -2.20 -12.72
C GLN A 125 -1.59 -3.51 -13.48
N LEU A 126 -0.64 -4.44 -13.47
CA LEU A 126 -0.83 -5.79 -14.02
C LEU A 126 -1.96 -6.56 -13.32
N LEU A 127 -2.11 -6.36 -12.02
CA LEU A 127 -3.20 -6.91 -11.21
C LEU A 127 -4.53 -6.19 -11.42
N THR A 128 -4.57 -5.12 -12.23
CA THR A 128 -5.78 -4.31 -12.47
C THR A 128 -6.42 -3.72 -11.20
N THR A 129 -5.62 -3.48 -10.17
CA THR A 129 -6.12 -2.90 -8.91
C THR A 129 -6.45 -1.42 -9.03
N GLY A 130 -5.79 -0.72 -9.96
CA GLY A 130 -6.01 0.71 -10.21
C GLY A 130 -5.58 1.62 -9.06
N GLY A 131 -4.69 1.13 -8.18
CA GLY A 131 -4.17 1.89 -7.05
C GLY A 131 -3.16 2.97 -7.46
N GLY A 132 -2.89 3.90 -6.55
CA GLY A 132 -1.82 4.88 -6.63
C GLY A 132 -0.50 4.32 -6.08
N TRP A 133 0.46 5.23 -5.83
CA TRP A 133 1.82 4.90 -5.40
C TRP A 133 2.07 5.10 -3.89
N GLN A 134 1.08 5.50 -3.09
CA GLN A 134 1.29 5.85 -1.67
C GLN A 134 1.70 4.66 -0.80
N ASP A 135 1.05 3.53 -0.99
CA ASP A 135 1.28 2.34 -0.16
C ASP A 135 2.66 1.74 -0.42
N GLN A 136 3.16 1.82 -1.67
CA GLN A 136 4.52 1.38 -2.02
C GLN A 136 5.56 2.20 -1.27
N VAL A 137 5.43 3.53 -1.31
CA VAL A 137 6.35 4.42 -0.60
C VAL A 137 6.26 4.19 0.90
N GLY A 138 5.04 4.09 1.43
CA GLY A 138 4.79 3.86 2.85
C GLY A 138 5.44 2.58 3.37
N GLY A 139 5.44 1.51 2.59
CA GLY A 139 5.84 0.19 3.02
C GLY A 139 7.26 -0.25 2.65
N VAL A 140 7.88 0.40 1.65
CA VAL A 140 9.23 0.04 1.18
C VAL A 140 10.30 0.88 1.88
N MET A 141 10.07 2.18 2.02
CA MET A 141 11.03 3.09 2.63
C MET A 141 10.87 3.18 4.15
N ALA A 142 12.00 3.33 4.83
CA ALA A 142 12.06 3.59 6.27
C ALA A 142 11.57 4.99 6.66
N GLY A 143 11.20 5.18 7.91
CA GLY A 143 10.93 6.47 8.54
C GLY A 143 9.63 7.13 8.09
N ILE A 144 9.51 8.42 8.38
CA ILE A 144 8.38 9.25 7.98
C ILE A 144 8.74 9.93 6.65
N LYS A 145 7.82 9.90 5.69
CA LYS A 145 8.06 10.41 4.33
C LYS A 145 6.94 11.33 3.88
N ILE A 146 7.30 12.35 3.11
CA ILE A 146 6.40 13.07 2.24
C ILE A 146 6.77 12.76 0.80
N THR A 147 5.79 12.49 -0.04
CA THR A 147 6.03 12.06 -1.41
C THR A 147 5.18 12.87 -2.37
N SER A 148 5.76 13.24 -3.48
CA SER A 148 5.09 13.98 -4.54
C SER A 148 5.32 13.34 -5.90
N SER A 149 4.48 13.67 -6.85
CA SER A 149 4.68 13.39 -8.26
C SER A 149 4.16 14.55 -9.09
N GLU A 150 4.79 14.79 -10.22
CA GLU A 150 4.29 15.72 -11.22
C GLU A 150 3.28 15.00 -12.13
N ALA A 151 2.37 15.77 -12.73
CA ALA A 151 1.43 15.28 -13.73
C ALA A 151 2.15 15.13 -15.09
N SER A 152 3.07 14.20 -15.18
CA SER A 152 3.90 13.93 -16.36
C SER A 152 4.00 12.43 -16.66
N LEU A 153 4.32 12.10 -17.89
CA LEU A 153 4.68 10.73 -18.30
C LEU A 153 6.11 10.71 -18.83
N PRO A 154 6.94 9.74 -18.43
CA PRO A 154 6.63 8.69 -17.43
C PRO A 154 6.41 9.27 -16.03
N LEU A 155 5.54 8.63 -15.24
CA LEU A 155 5.27 9.04 -13.87
C LEU A 155 6.56 8.95 -13.04
N ARG A 156 6.93 10.06 -12.40
CA ARG A 156 8.04 10.11 -11.44
C ARG A 156 7.50 10.35 -10.04
N VAL A 157 7.79 9.41 -9.16
CA VAL A 157 7.47 9.51 -7.73
C VAL A 157 8.72 9.96 -7.00
N VAL A 158 8.62 11.07 -6.28
CA VAL A 158 9.75 11.68 -5.56
C VAL A 158 9.47 11.64 -4.07
N PRO A 159 9.97 10.62 -3.36
CA PRO A 159 9.89 10.57 -1.90
C PRO A 159 10.94 11.47 -1.27
N ALA A 160 10.58 12.08 -0.15
CA ALA A 160 11.49 12.83 0.70
C ALA A 160 11.28 12.44 2.16
N THR A 161 12.35 12.18 2.88
CA THR A 161 12.30 11.92 4.32
C THR A 161 11.85 13.19 5.06
N VAL A 162 10.94 13.01 5.99
CA VAL A 162 10.58 14.05 6.97
C VAL A 162 11.46 13.85 8.19
N GLU A 163 12.46 14.70 8.31
CA GLU A 163 13.37 14.67 9.45
C GLU A 163 12.58 14.92 10.76
N ALA A 164 12.72 14.01 11.69
CA ALA A 164 12.09 14.09 13.00
C ALA A 164 13.11 13.75 14.08
N ALA A 165 13.11 14.50 15.16
CA ALA A 165 13.95 14.19 16.32
C ALA A 165 13.59 12.80 16.88
N PRO A 166 14.57 12.05 17.45
CA PRO A 166 14.28 10.75 18.07
C PRO A 166 13.17 10.83 19.13
N ALA A 167 13.10 11.93 19.87
CA ALA A 167 12.03 12.17 20.86
C ALA A 167 10.64 12.28 20.19
N THR A 168 10.55 12.85 18.97
CA THR A 168 9.31 12.93 18.20
C THR A 168 8.88 11.54 17.72
N ILE A 169 9.82 10.75 17.22
CA ILE A 169 9.57 9.35 16.80
C ILE A 169 9.04 8.53 17.97
N ASP A 170 9.68 8.63 19.12
CA ASP A 170 9.25 7.94 20.35
C ASP A 170 7.87 8.43 20.83
N ALA A 171 7.65 9.74 20.85
CA ALA A 171 6.38 10.33 21.26
C ALA A 171 5.21 9.90 20.35
N LEU A 172 5.42 9.85 19.04
CA LEU A 172 4.43 9.36 18.08
C LEU A 172 4.19 7.85 18.24
N SER A 173 5.26 7.04 18.33
CA SER A 173 5.16 5.59 18.49
C SER A 173 4.39 5.17 19.75
N LYS A 174 4.52 5.94 20.84
CA LYS A 174 3.77 5.71 22.09
C LYS A 174 2.30 6.14 22.03
N ARG A 175 1.93 6.99 21.06
CA ARG A 175 0.59 7.55 20.94
C ARG A 175 -0.20 7.02 19.74
N ILE A 176 0.45 6.40 18.78
CA ILE A 176 -0.23 5.75 17.67
C ILE A 176 -0.84 4.45 18.15
N VAL A 177 -2.16 4.35 18.02
CA VAL A 177 -2.91 3.12 18.28
C VAL A 177 -3.64 2.72 16.99
N LEU A 178 -3.42 1.49 16.57
CA LEU A 178 -4.13 0.87 15.44
C LEU A 178 -5.23 -0.02 16.01
N VAL A 179 -6.47 0.24 15.64
CA VAL A 179 -7.63 -0.53 16.11
C VAL A 179 -8.24 -1.27 14.92
N TYR A 180 -8.12 -2.59 14.93
CA TYR A 180 -8.73 -3.42 13.89
C TYR A 180 -10.19 -3.67 14.20
N THR A 181 -11.05 -3.44 13.21
CA THR A 181 -12.52 -3.52 13.37
C THR A 181 -13.08 -4.93 13.23
N GLY A 182 -12.25 -5.94 12.95
CA GLY A 182 -12.71 -7.30 12.65
C GLY A 182 -13.42 -7.44 11.30
N ARG A 183 -13.62 -6.34 10.57
CA ARG A 183 -14.39 -6.30 9.32
C ARG A 183 -13.53 -5.72 8.21
N THR A 184 -13.54 -6.37 7.05
CA THR A 184 -12.84 -5.87 5.85
C THR A 184 -13.86 -5.59 4.77
N ARG A 185 -13.64 -4.55 3.97
CA ARG A 185 -14.42 -4.27 2.77
C ARG A 185 -13.47 -4.02 1.61
N LEU A 186 -13.83 -4.53 0.44
CA LEU A 186 -13.06 -4.26 -0.77
C LEU A 186 -13.17 -2.77 -1.13
N ALA A 187 -12.05 -2.07 -1.09
CA ALA A 187 -11.94 -0.63 -1.38
C ALA A 187 -12.18 -0.27 -2.85
N ARG A 188 -12.26 -1.27 -3.76
CA ARG A 188 -12.32 -1.07 -5.21
C ARG A 188 -13.44 -0.12 -5.65
N ASN A 189 -14.63 -0.26 -5.09
CA ASN A 189 -15.76 0.59 -5.48
C ASN A 189 -15.58 2.05 -5.03
N LEU A 190 -14.99 2.26 -3.85
CA LEU A 190 -14.68 3.61 -3.33
C LEU A 190 -13.66 4.30 -4.23
N LEU A 191 -12.58 3.60 -4.60
CA LEU A 191 -11.55 4.14 -5.48
C LEU A 191 -12.11 4.50 -6.86
N GLN A 192 -12.91 3.64 -7.48
CA GLN A 192 -13.53 3.92 -8.77
C GLN A 192 -14.46 5.14 -8.71
N THR A 193 -15.21 5.32 -7.62
CA THR A 193 -16.06 6.50 -7.42
C THR A 193 -15.21 7.78 -7.36
N VAL A 194 -14.10 7.78 -6.62
CA VAL A 194 -13.18 8.93 -6.53
C VAL A 194 -12.60 9.26 -7.89
N ILE A 195 -12.11 8.24 -8.62
CA ILE A 195 -11.53 8.41 -9.97
C ILE A 195 -12.56 9.00 -10.93
N ARG A 196 -13.79 8.49 -10.95
CA ARG A 196 -14.86 9.01 -11.80
C ARG A 196 -15.13 10.49 -11.51
N ARG A 197 -15.38 10.83 -10.26
CA ARG A 197 -15.63 12.22 -9.83
C ARG A 197 -14.46 13.15 -10.17
N TRP A 198 -13.23 12.65 -10.12
CA TRP A 198 -12.04 13.38 -10.55
C TRP A 198 -12.04 13.64 -12.07
N TYR A 199 -12.35 12.62 -12.89
CA TYR A 199 -12.45 12.80 -14.34
C TYR A 199 -13.58 13.74 -14.74
N GLU A 200 -14.69 13.71 -14.02
CA GLU A 200 -15.82 14.64 -14.19
C GLU A 200 -15.45 16.07 -13.74
N ARG A 201 -14.29 16.25 -13.11
CA ARG A 201 -13.78 17.52 -12.60
C ARG A 201 -14.79 18.27 -11.70
N LEU A 202 -15.51 17.52 -10.87
CA LEU A 202 -16.47 18.10 -9.94
C LEU A 202 -15.77 19.11 -9.02
N PRO A 203 -16.31 20.32 -8.85
CA PRO A 203 -15.65 21.38 -8.08
C PRO A 203 -15.23 20.95 -6.68
N GLU A 204 -16.09 20.22 -5.97
CA GLU A 204 -15.81 19.74 -4.62
C GLU A 204 -14.65 18.75 -4.57
N ILE A 205 -14.47 17.88 -5.58
CA ILE A 205 -13.32 16.97 -5.67
C ILE A 205 -12.02 17.75 -5.90
N MET A 206 -12.07 18.75 -6.78
CA MET A 206 -10.90 19.57 -7.09
C MET A 206 -10.43 20.35 -5.87
N VAL A 207 -11.37 20.99 -5.15
CA VAL A 207 -11.08 21.72 -3.90
C VAL A 207 -10.57 20.78 -2.82
N THR A 208 -11.21 19.63 -2.63
CA THR A 208 -10.83 18.65 -1.61
C THR A 208 -9.44 18.06 -1.88
N THR A 209 -9.11 17.78 -3.13
CA THR A 209 -7.78 17.26 -3.49
C THR A 209 -6.69 18.30 -3.24
N ALA A 210 -6.95 19.58 -3.57
CA ALA A 210 -6.01 20.67 -3.25
C ALA A 210 -5.81 20.79 -1.72
N ALA A 211 -6.88 20.69 -0.95
CA ALA A 211 -6.84 20.74 0.51
C ALA A 211 -6.08 19.53 1.11
N LEU A 212 -6.23 18.32 0.56
CA LEU A 212 -5.46 17.15 0.95
C LEU A 212 -3.96 17.35 0.71
N LYS A 213 -3.59 17.91 -0.44
CA LYS A 213 -2.19 18.23 -0.76
C LYS A 213 -1.62 19.23 0.27
N THR A 214 -2.32 20.32 0.56
CA THR A 214 -1.89 21.30 1.58
C THR A 214 -1.76 20.65 2.96
N ASN A 215 -2.71 19.80 3.35
CA ASN A 215 -2.68 19.10 4.63
C ASN A 215 -1.49 18.15 4.75
N ALA A 216 -1.05 17.51 3.65
CA ALA A 216 0.13 16.64 3.66
C ALA A 216 1.41 17.40 4.05
N PHE A 217 1.59 18.64 3.55
CA PHE A 217 2.71 19.50 3.97
C PHE A 217 2.57 19.93 5.43
N ALA A 218 1.37 20.27 5.88
CA ALA A 218 1.12 20.64 7.28
C ALA A 218 1.46 19.48 8.25
N VAL A 219 1.16 18.22 7.89
CA VAL A 219 1.58 17.04 8.67
C VAL A 219 3.11 16.98 8.75
N ALA A 220 3.80 17.14 7.62
CA ALA A 220 5.27 17.08 7.59
C ALA A 220 5.90 18.17 8.46
N ASP A 221 5.34 19.38 8.45
CA ASP A 221 5.82 20.49 9.28
C ASP A 221 5.54 20.23 10.77
N ALA A 222 4.38 19.69 11.13
CA ALA A 222 4.05 19.31 12.50
C ALA A 222 5.01 18.22 13.03
N VAL A 223 5.35 17.24 12.20
CA VAL A 223 6.32 16.18 12.54
C VAL A 223 7.71 16.77 12.78
N ARG A 224 8.20 17.67 11.92
CA ARG A 224 9.48 18.36 12.09
C ARG A 224 9.53 19.18 13.38
N ALA A 225 8.42 19.83 13.71
CA ALA A 225 8.27 20.61 14.94
C ALA A 225 8.13 19.75 16.22
N GLY A 226 7.88 18.44 16.07
CA GLY A 226 7.60 17.55 17.21
C GLY A 226 6.22 17.78 17.83
N ASP A 227 5.31 18.47 17.13
CA ASP A 227 3.96 18.76 17.61
C ASP A 227 2.99 17.63 17.30
N VAL A 228 2.90 16.67 18.25
CA VAL A 228 2.01 15.51 18.13
C VAL A 228 0.54 15.91 18.08
N ALA A 229 0.15 17.00 18.74
CA ALA A 229 -1.23 17.48 18.72
C ALA A 229 -1.60 18.01 17.34
N ALA A 230 -0.72 18.77 16.69
CA ALA A 230 -0.91 19.24 15.33
C ALA A 230 -0.93 18.08 14.32
N VAL A 231 -0.06 17.04 14.51
CA VAL A 231 -0.13 15.83 13.68
C VAL A 231 -1.52 15.18 13.79
N GLY A 232 -2.05 15.03 15.01
CA GLY A 232 -3.38 14.48 15.24
C GLY A 232 -4.50 15.31 14.59
N ALA A 233 -4.45 16.62 14.73
CA ALA A 233 -5.40 17.54 14.08
C ALA A 233 -5.38 17.40 12.55
N CYS A 234 -4.18 17.28 11.95
CA CYS A 234 -4.03 17.04 10.52
C CYS A 234 -4.60 15.68 10.07
N VAL A 235 -4.46 14.63 10.89
CA VAL A 235 -5.06 13.30 10.63
C VAL A 235 -6.59 13.39 10.62
N THR A 236 -7.20 14.10 11.56
CA THR A 236 -8.65 14.32 11.57
C THR A 236 -9.11 15.13 10.35
N LYS A 237 -8.36 16.17 9.98
CA LYS A 237 -8.65 16.98 8.78
C LYS A 237 -8.53 16.15 7.50
N TYR A 238 -7.50 15.31 7.39
CA TYR A 238 -7.36 14.35 6.31
C TYR A 238 -8.61 13.46 6.20
N TRP A 239 -9.08 12.93 7.33
CA TRP A 239 -10.24 12.03 7.34
C TRP A 239 -11.52 12.75 6.91
N ALA A 240 -11.73 13.99 7.32
CA ALA A 240 -12.84 14.81 6.86
C ALA A 240 -12.84 14.99 5.34
N HIS A 241 -11.67 15.27 4.75
CA HIS A 241 -11.51 15.38 3.30
C HIS A 241 -11.75 14.04 2.58
N LYS A 242 -11.29 12.93 3.15
CA LYS A 242 -11.53 11.59 2.58
C LYS A 242 -13.03 11.27 2.54
N LYS A 243 -13.78 11.61 3.58
CA LYS A 243 -15.24 11.43 3.62
C LYS A 243 -15.95 12.27 2.54
N ALA A 244 -15.48 13.48 2.30
CA ALA A 244 -16.02 14.33 1.22
C ALA A 244 -15.74 13.75 -0.18
N MET A 245 -14.60 13.08 -0.37
CA MET A 245 -14.24 12.45 -1.65
C MET A 245 -15.03 11.19 -1.95
N ALA A 246 -15.28 10.36 -0.93
CA ALA A 246 -15.82 9.01 -1.08
C ALA A 246 -16.92 8.76 -0.03
N GLU A 247 -18.16 8.98 -0.43
CA GLU A 247 -19.32 8.64 0.39
C GLU A 247 -19.32 7.15 0.77
N GLY A 248 -19.65 6.85 2.02
CA GLY A 248 -19.67 5.49 2.57
C GLY A 248 -18.30 4.91 2.90
N CYS A 249 -17.22 5.70 2.86
CA CYS A 249 -15.90 5.26 3.33
C CYS A 249 -15.82 5.12 4.86
N GLU A 250 -16.72 5.75 5.62
CA GLU A 250 -16.85 5.63 7.07
C GLU A 250 -18.13 4.85 7.43
N PRO A 251 -18.02 3.56 7.81
CA PRO A 251 -19.16 2.81 8.32
C PRO A 251 -19.75 3.44 9.59
N ALA A 252 -21.06 3.38 9.77
CA ALA A 252 -21.74 4.03 10.89
C ALA A 252 -21.20 3.57 12.26
N PHE A 253 -20.83 2.30 12.40
CA PHE A 253 -20.24 1.81 13.64
C PHE A 253 -18.84 2.38 13.88
N CYS A 254 -18.01 2.57 12.83
CA CYS A 254 -16.69 3.22 12.94
C CYS A 254 -16.87 4.68 13.38
N ALA A 255 -17.82 5.40 12.81
CA ALA A 255 -18.11 6.78 13.20
C ALA A 255 -18.48 6.87 14.69
N LYS A 256 -19.30 5.94 15.20
CA LYS A 256 -19.66 5.88 16.63
C LYS A 256 -18.45 5.61 17.51
N ILE A 257 -17.58 4.66 17.11
CA ILE A 257 -16.35 4.33 17.86
C ILE A 257 -15.40 5.53 17.89
N LEU A 258 -15.16 6.17 16.73
CA LEU A 258 -14.28 7.33 16.65
C LEU A 258 -14.82 8.51 17.50
N ALA A 259 -16.12 8.75 17.47
CA ALA A 259 -16.76 9.78 18.28
C ALA A 259 -16.63 9.47 19.79
N ALA A 260 -16.83 8.22 20.20
CA ALA A 260 -16.66 7.83 21.60
C ALA A 260 -15.21 8.00 22.08
N CYS A 261 -14.20 7.78 21.21
CA CYS A 261 -12.80 7.91 21.53
C CYS A 261 -12.28 9.36 21.50
N GLU A 262 -12.99 10.30 20.87
CA GLU A 262 -12.56 11.70 20.65
C GLU A 262 -11.97 12.38 21.90
N PRO A 263 -12.55 12.25 23.12
CA PRO A 263 -11.98 12.89 24.30
C PRO A 263 -10.54 12.49 24.63
N LEU A 264 -10.11 11.29 24.21
CA LEU A 264 -8.76 10.74 24.44
C LEU A 264 -7.80 10.98 23.27
N LEU A 265 -8.26 11.59 22.15
CA LEU A 265 -7.49 11.66 20.91
C LEU A 265 -7.07 13.09 20.57
N HIS A 266 -5.89 13.24 20.01
CA HIS A 266 -5.49 14.39 19.20
C HIS A 266 -6.09 14.30 17.79
N GLY A 267 -6.29 13.09 17.28
CA GLY A 267 -6.92 12.89 15.99
C GLY A 267 -7.08 11.42 15.62
N ALA A 268 -7.91 11.19 14.60
CA ALA A 268 -8.20 9.85 14.12
C ALA A 268 -8.60 9.81 12.64
N SER A 269 -8.41 8.64 12.03
CA SER A 269 -8.87 8.32 10.68
C SER A 269 -9.08 6.81 10.51
N MET A 270 -9.69 6.41 9.40
CA MET A 270 -9.59 5.04 8.91
C MET A 270 -8.32 4.88 8.07
N ALA A 271 -7.72 3.71 8.12
CA ALA A 271 -6.60 3.37 7.24
C ALA A 271 -7.06 3.07 5.80
N GLY A 272 -6.23 3.37 4.83
CA GLY A 272 -6.47 3.11 3.41
C GLY A 272 -7.70 3.85 2.86
N ALA A 273 -8.52 3.16 2.07
CA ALA A 273 -9.71 3.74 1.45
C ALA A 273 -10.91 3.88 2.41
N GLY A 274 -10.82 3.33 3.61
CA GLY A 274 -11.95 3.24 4.55
C GLY A 274 -12.85 2.03 4.29
N GLY A 275 -14.06 2.05 4.85
CA GLY A 275 -15.05 0.98 4.71
C GLY A 275 -14.87 -0.19 5.67
N GLY A 276 -13.85 -0.18 6.53
CA GLY A 276 -13.47 -1.23 7.48
C GLY A 276 -11.95 -1.31 7.63
N GLY A 277 -11.45 -2.41 8.16
CA GLY A 277 -10.02 -2.61 8.40
C GLY A 277 -9.56 -1.92 9.68
N PHE A 278 -8.45 -1.19 9.62
CA PHE A 278 -7.90 -0.49 10.77
C PHE A 278 -8.40 0.96 10.90
N MET A 279 -8.62 1.37 12.12
CA MET A 279 -8.66 2.78 12.51
C MET A 279 -7.27 3.19 13.00
N PHE A 280 -6.82 4.38 12.63
CA PHE A 280 -5.57 4.99 13.02
C PHE A 280 -5.86 6.13 14.00
N LEU A 281 -5.40 5.97 15.24
CA LEU A 281 -5.67 6.91 16.32
C LEU A 281 -4.34 7.53 16.80
N ILE A 282 -4.36 8.83 17.09
CA ILE A 282 -3.26 9.52 17.79
C ILE A 282 -3.81 9.98 19.14
N THR A 283 -3.35 9.35 20.23
CA THR A 283 -3.84 9.62 21.58
C THR A 283 -3.18 10.86 22.19
N LYS A 284 -3.89 11.54 23.11
CA LYS A 284 -3.38 12.70 23.86
C LYS A 284 -2.23 12.32 24.77
N GLU A 285 -2.38 11.18 25.46
CA GLU A 285 -1.37 10.64 26.34
C GLU A 285 -0.71 9.39 25.74
N PRO A 286 0.50 9.01 26.14
CA PRO A 286 1.15 7.79 25.68
C PRO A 286 0.48 6.53 26.25
N ASN A 287 0.56 5.43 25.49
CA ASN A 287 0.16 4.08 25.91
C ASN A 287 -1.33 3.93 26.33
N MET A 288 -2.25 4.59 25.64
CA MET A 288 -3.66 4.70 26.00
C MET A 288 -4.53 3.47 25.63
N ILE A 289 -3.95 2.37 25.16
CA ILE A 289 -4.74 1.17 24.80
C ILE A 289 -5.64 0.71 25.96
N PRO A 290 -5.19 0.63 27.25
CA PRO A 290 -6.05 0.24 28.35
C PRO A 290 -7.26 1.19 28.54
N ALA A 291 -7.01 2.50 28.49
CA ALA A 291 -8.05 3.51 28.64
C ALA A 291 -9.07 3.49 27.48
N LEU A 292 -8.60 3.28 26.23
CA LEU A 292 -9.47 3.12 25.07
C LEU A 292 -10.37 1.87 25.20
N ARG A 293 -9.81 0.76 25.66
CA ARG A 293 -10.57 -0.48 25.91
C ARG A 293 -11.63 -0.26 26.97
N GLU A 294 -11.28 0.36 28.09
CA GLU A 294 -12.22 0.66 29.17
C GLU A 294 -13.33 1.58 28.70
N LEU A 295 -13.00 2.66 28.00
CA LEU A 295 -13.98 3.60 27.45
C LEU A 295 -14.98 2.90 26.52
N LEU A 296 -14.46 2.10 25.58
CA LEU A 296 -15.29 1.42 24.58
C LEU A 296 -16.10 0.28 25.16
N SER A 297 -15.63 -0.42 26.20
CA SER A 297 -16.40 -1.44 26.89
C SER A 297 -17.65 -0.87 27.60
N LYS A 298 -17.62 0.41 27.96
CA LYS A 298 -18.72 1.14 28.60
C LYS A 298 -19.59 1.93 27.62
N SER A 299 -19.22 1.96 26.34
CA SER A 299 -19.87 2.81 25.32
C SER A 299 -21.26 2.32 24.86
N GLY A 300 -21.59 1.06 25.11
CA GLY A 300 -22.80 0.44 24.59
C GLY A 300 -22.79 0.19 23.08
N ILE A 301 -21.64 0.32 22.42
CA ILE A 301 -21.48 0.03 21.00
C ILE A 301 -21.23 -1.47 20.84
N PRO A 302 -22.12 -2.25 20.21
CA PRO A 302 -21.99 -3.71 20.13
C PRO A 302 -20.68 -4.16 19.47
N GLU A 303 -20.27 -3.47 18.41
CA GLU A 303 -19.07 -3.80 17.66
C GLU A 303 -17.76 -3.52 18.42
N ALA A 304 -17.81 -2.83 19.55
CA ALA A 304 -16.63 -2.57 20.36
C ALA A 304 -16.04 -3.84 20.99
N SER A 305 -16.83 -4.91 21.14
CA SER A 305 -16.36 -6.21 21.64
C SER A 305 -15.41 -6.92 20.67
N ASP A 306 -15.52 -6.66 19.38
CA ASP A 306 -14.77 -7.36 18.32
C ASP A 306 -13.43 -6.66 17.99
N LEU A 307 -13.19 -5.51 18.61
CA LEU A 307 -12.01 -4.69 18.31
C LEU A 307 -10.73 -5.31 18.86
N THR A 308 -9.69 -5.31 18.03
CA THR A 308 -8.33 -5.60 18.50
C THR A 308 -7.46 -4.35 18.42
N TYR A 309 -6.55 -4.19 19.39
CA TYR A 309 -5.77 -2.98 19.58
C TYR A 309 -4.28 -3.32 19.45
N HIS A 310 -3.57 -2.51 18.68
CA HIS A 310 -2.17 -2.68 18.39
C HIS A 310 -1.44 -1.35 18.58
N THR A 311 -0.24 -1.40 19.12
CA THR A 311 0.64 -0.24 19.17
C THR A 311 1.22 0.02 17.78
N GLY A 312 1.15 1.26 17.29
CA GLY A 312 1.83 1.66 16.07
C GLY A 312 3.29 1.99 16.34
N ILE A 313 4.20 1.41 15.57
CA ILE A 313 5.63 1.69 15.65
C ILE A 313 6.06 2.31 14.32
N ILE A 314 6.84 3.40 14.39
CA ILE A 314 7.45 3.98 13.20
C ILE A 314 8.68 3.12 12.87
N ASP A 315 8.62 2.43 11.73
CA ASP A 315 9.73 1.64 11.23
C ASP A 315 10.83 2.56 10.70
N THR A 316 12.00 2.48 11.28
CA THR A 316 13.20 3.25 10.91
C THR A 316 14.22 2.44 10.11
N GLU A 317 13.92 1.17 9.82
CA GLU A 317 14.84 0.26 9.13
C GLU A 317 14.45 -0.04 7.70
N GLY A 318 13.14 -0.05 7.40
CA GLY A 318 12.60 -0.32 6.06
C GLY A 318 12.74 -1.77 5.62
N LEU A 319 12.70 -1.96 4.31
CA LEU A 319 12.74 -3.26 3.68
C LEU A 319 14.14 -3.90 3.79
N LYS A 320 14.20 -5.15 4.25
CA LYS A 320 15.43 -5.92 4.39
C LYS A 320 15.38 -7.22 3.57
N VAL A 321 16.52 -7.60 3.00
CA VAL A 321 16.71 -8.90 2.36
C VAL A 321 17.95 -9.59 2.91
N THR A 322 17.85 -10.89 3.10
CA THR A 322 18.99 -11.74 3.46
C THR A 322 19.17 -12.79 2.37
N VAL A 323 20.34 -12.83 1.77
CA VAL A 323 20.72 -13.89 0.82
C VAL A 323 21.53 -14.94 1.56
N LYS A 324 21.06 -16.19 1.50
CA LYS A 324 21.81 -17.34 2.00
C LYS A 324 22.35 -18.11 0.80
N ALA A 325 23.64 -18.44 0.82
CA ALA A 325 24.21 -19.36 -0.16
C ALA A 325 23.49 -20.70 -0.10
N ALA A 326 23.30 -21.34 -1.25
CA ALA A 326 22.83 -22.71 -1.29
C ALA A 326 23.87 -23.60 -0.62
N SER A 327 23.48 -24.33 0.42
CA SER A 327 24.31 -25.34 1.07
C SER A 327 24.42 -26.57 0.21
#